data_080a275c90657f0f18a706647a5f5700
#
_entry.id   080a275c90657f0f18a706647a5f5700
#
_cell.length_a   1.000
_cell.length_b   1.000
_cell.length_c   1.000
_cell.angle_alpha   90.00
_cell.angle_beta   90.00
_cell.angle_gamma   90.00
#
_symmetry.space_group_name_H-M   'P 1'
#
loop_
_entity.id
_entity.type
_entity.pdbx_description
1 polymer ?
#
loop_
_entity_poly.entity_id
_entity_poly.type
_entity_poly.pdbx_seq_one_letter_code
_entity_poly.pdbx_strand_id
1 'polypeptide(L)'
;EKGYHAIYLPPTRAKVRVALEKLKNECALQEAEYAQAAVEIFQLTDYKSREENYYSSMLAKADIEKEIIKYTEGIQGAIFASGRREYIVFSNSGAVQEEFNQRKLLNLQKKVQEENKISLNVGIGTGGTMNEAEMNARRALDFSLKNAKQEIFWIDAGQTQHGPLGKEIQLEYQLISSDPKLQEISEKT
;
A
#
# COMPACT_ATOMS: atom_id res chain seq x y z
N GLU A 1 31.62 31.88 -39.10
CA GLU A 1 31.34 30.87 -38.06
C GLU A 1 32.32 31.02 -36.91
N LYS A 2 31.86 31.52 -35.74
CA LYS A 2 32.68 31.60 -34.52
C LYS A 2 32.61 30.23 -33.84
N GLY A 3 33.63 29.40 -34.04
CA GLY A 3 33.77 28.12 -33.36
C GLY A 3 34.03 28.34 -31.86
N TYR A 4 33.09 27.95 -31.01
CA TYR A 4 33.30 27.89 -29.59
C TYR A 4 34.04 26.59 -29.23
N HIS A 5 35.26 26.71 -28.71
CA HIS A 5 35.98 25.59 -28.15
C HIS A 5 35.45 25.30 -26.76
N ALA A 6 34.68 24.22 -26.60
CA ALA A 6 34.26 23.74 -25.28
C ALA A 6 35.43 23.00 -24.63
N ILE A 7 35.94 23.52 -23.51
CA ILE A 7 36.94 22.86 -22.68
C ILE A 7 36.23 22.00 -21.66
N TYR A 8 36.35 20.68 -21.75
CA TYR A 8 35.87 19.77 -20.70
C TYR A 8 36.81 19.86 -19.49
N LEU A 9 36.30 20.35 -18.37
CA LEU A 9 36.98 20.33 -17.10
C LEU A 9 36.50 19.11 -16.31
N PRO A 10 37.35 18.09 -16.10
CA PRO A 10 36.96 16.93 -15.31
C PRO A 10 36.60 17.36 -13.88
N PRO A 11 35.60 16.71 -13.25
CA PRO A 11 35.21 17.02 -11.90
C PRO A 11 36.38 16.82 -10.94
N THR A 12 36.60 17.77 -10.04
CA THR A 12 37.64 17.64 -9.00
C THR A 12 37.32 16.47 -8.08
N ARG A 13 38.35 15.81 -7.49
CA ARG A 13 38.18 14.72 -6.50
C ARG A 13 37.21 15.10 -5.38
N ALA A 14 37.22 16.36 -4.96
CA ALA A 14 36.29 16.88 -3.96
C ALA A 14 34.83 16.85 -4.42
N LYS A 15 34.54 17.24 -5.66
CA LYS A 15 33.16 17.18 -6.22
C LYS A 15 32.67 15.74 -6.37
N VAL A 16 33.55 14.83 -6.80
CA VAL A 16 33.23 13.39 -6.89
C VAL A 16 32.92 12.82 -5.52
N ARG A 17 33.72 13.16 -4.50
CA ARG A 17 33.50 12.70 -3.12
C ARG A 17 32.16 13.18 -2.57
N VAL A 18 31.85 14.45 -2.73
CA VAL A 18 30.56 15.02 -2.28
C VAL A 18 29.38 14.34 -3.00
N ALA A 19 29.49 14.08 -4.30
CA ALA A 19 28.45 13.37 -5.04
C ALA A 19 28.26 11.93 -4.55
N LEU A 20 29.35 11.22 -4.25
CA LEU A 20 29.29 9.86 -3.70
C LEU A 20 28.70 9.83 -2.29
N GLU A 21 29.06 10.80 -1.43
CA GLU A 21 28.46 10.91 -0.08
C GLU A 21 26.95 11.20 -0.16
N LYS A 22 26.54 12.07 -1.09
CA LYS A 22 25.12 12.35 -1.33
C LYS A 22 24.37 11.09 -1.78
N LEU A 23 24.88 10.37 -2.77
CA LEU A 23 24.28 9.12 -3.25
C LEU A 23 24.20 8.07 -2.14
N LYS A 24 25.24 7.92 -1.33
CA LYS A 24 25.22 7.00 -0.19
C LYS A 24 24.13 7.34 0.82
N ASN A 25 23.96 8.63 1.13
CA ASN A 25 22.91 9.06 2.04
C ASN A 25 21.50 8.86 1.44
N GLU A 26 21.32 9.13 0.15
CA GLU A 26 20.05 8.87 -0.55
C GLU A 26 19.71 7.37 -0.55
N CYS A 27 20.68 6.48 -0.85
CA CYS A 27 20.47 5.05 -0.76
C CYS A 27 20.08 4.60 0.67
N ALA A 28 20.78 5.10 1.69
CA ALA A 28 20.49 4.75 3.08
C ALA A 28 19.08 5.20 3.52
N LEU A 29 18.64 6.38 3.07
CA LEU A 29 17.28 6.85 3.31
C LEU A 29 16.24 5.95 2.63
N GLN A 30 16.47 5.60 1.38
CA GLN A 30 15.57 4.73 0.62
C GLN A 30 15.49 3.32 1.22
N GLU A 31 16.62 2.75 1.67
CA GLU A 31 16.64 1.47 2.38
C GLU A 31 15.85 1.55 3.69
N ALA A 32 15.97 2.65 4.44
CA ALA A 32 15.22 2.87 5.67
C ALA A 32 13.71 3.00 5.42
N GLU A 33 13.30 3.67 4.35
CA GLU A 33 11.89 3.75 3.95
C GLU A 33 11.34 2.39 3.54
N TYR A 34 12.07 1.60 2.77
CA TYR A 34 11.66 0.25 2.36
C TYR A 34 11.57 -0.73 3.54
N ALA A 35 12.34 -0.51 4.60
CA ALA A 35 12.30 -1.32 5.81
C ALA A 35 11.15 -0.95 6.77
N GLN A 36 10.43 0.14 6.53
CA GLN A 36 9.28 0.52 7.36
C GLN A 36 8.22 -0.57 7.38
N ALA A 37 7.47 -0.63 8.49
CA ALA A 37 6.35 -1.54 8.63
C ALA A 37 5.26 -1.26 7.60
N ALA A 38 4.69 -2.32 7.02
CA ALA A 38 3.51 -2.25 6.18
C ALA A 38 2.45 -3.24 6.66
N VAL A 39 1.20 -2.80 6.60
CA VAL A 39 0.02 -3.60 6.91
C VAL A 39 -0.96 -3.51 5.77
N GLU A 40 -1.48 -4.64 5.35
CA GLU A 40 -2.56 -4.74 4.37
C GLU A 40 -3.76 -5.40 5.04
N ILE A 41 -4.92 -4.77 4.99
CA ILE A 41 -6.16 -5.30 5.57
C ILE A 41 -7.10 -5.67 4.43
N PHE A 42 -7.46 -6.94 4.38
CA PHE A 42 -8.37 -7.52 3.43
C PHE A 42 -9.72 -7.73 4.09
N GLN A 43 -10.78 -7.16 3.53
CA GLN A 43 -12.14 -7.32 4.04
C GLN A 43 -13.07 -7.86 2.96
N LEU A 44 -13.72 -8.98 3.26
CA LEU A 44 -14.74 -9.58 2.40
C LEU A 44 -16.09 -8.92 2.64
N THR A 45 -16.68 -8.34 1.60
CA THR A 45 -18.03 -7.76 1.60
C THR A 45 -18.90 -8.45 0.55
N ASP A 46 -20.19 -8.11 0.50
CA ASP A 46 -21.18 -8.70 -0.40
C ASP A 46 -21.28 -10.23 -0.29
N TYR A 47 -20.79 -10.75 0.83
CA TYR A 47 -20.95 -12.12 1.21
C TYR A 47 -22.45 -12.35 1.50
N LYS A 48 -23.24 -12.52 0.44
CA LYS A 48 -24.62 -12.95 0.60
C LYS A 48 -24.54 -14.30 1.29
N SER A 49 -24.93 -14.34 2.57
CA SER A 49 -25.26 -15.57 3.22
C SER A 49 -26.43 -16.13 2.41
N ARG A 50 -26.11 -16.87 1.34
CA ARG A 50 -27.09 -17.68 0.64
C ARG A 50 -27.49 -18.70 1.68
N GLU A 51 -28.65 -18.49 2.27
CA GLU A 51 -29.28 -19.42 3.18
C GLU A 51 -29.39 -20.84 2.57
N GLU A 52 -29.21 -20.93 1.25
CA GLU A 52 -29.36 -22.16 0.49
C GLU A 52 -28.17 -23.12 0.53
N ASN A 53 -26.93 -22.67 0.87
CA ASN A 53 -25.82 -23.61 0.94
C ASN A 53 -24.65 -23.16 1.82
N TYR A 54 -24.72 -23.46 3.10
CA TYR A 54 -23.66 -23.20 4.09
C TYR A 54 -22.28 -23.73 3.64
N TYR A 55 -22.25 -24.92 3.04
CA TYR A 55 -21.00 -25.55 2.60
C TYR A 55 -20.35 -24.83 1.41
N SER A 56 -21.13 -24.35 0.44
CA SER A 56 -20.57 -23.60 -0.69
C SER A 56 -19.97 -22.26 -0.24
N SER A 57 -20.55 -21.64 0.78
CA SER A 57 -20.04 -20.45 1.41
C SER A 57 -18.72 -20.70 2.15
N MET A 58 -18.59 -21.82 2.84
CA MET A 58 -17.32 -22.22 3.48
C MET A 58 -16.23 -22.52 2.46
N LEU A 59 -16.56 -23.20 1.37
CA LEU A 59 -15.62 -23.52 0.30
C LEU A 59 -15.12 -22.25 -0.37
N ALA A 60 -16.01 -21.33 -0.73
CA ALA A 60 -15.63 -20.04 -1.33
C ALA A 60 -14.70 -19.25 -0.40
N LYS A 61 -14.96 -19.24 0.91
CA LYS A 61 -14.07 -18.59 1.89
C LYS A 61 -12.69 -19.26 1.91
N ALA A 62 -12.64 -20.59 1.91
CA ALA A 62 -11.37 -21.33 1.92
C ALA A 62 -10.55 -21.08 0.64
N ASP A 63 -11.21 -20.99 -0.50
CA ASP A 63 -10.56 -20.67 -1.77
C ASP A 63 -9.97 -19.24 -1.76
N ILE A 64 -10.72 -18.26 -1.25
CA ILE A 64 -10.25 -16.87 -1.12
C ILE A 64 -9.06 -16.81 -0.15
N GLU A 65 -9.17 -17.46 1.00
CA GLU A 65 -8.09 -17.52 1.99
C GLU A 65 -6.80 -18.10 1.40
N LYS A 66 -6.92 -19.18 0.63
CA LYS A 66 -5.80 -19.78 -0.10
C LYS A 66 -5.13 -18.81 -1.06
N GLU A 67 -5.90 -18.01 -1.79
CA GLU A 67 -5.34 -17.02 -2.71
C GLU A 67 -4.66 -15.86 -1.97
N ILE A 68 -5.22 -15.40 -0.84
CA ILE A 68 -4.58 -14.39 0.02
C ILE A 68 -3.26 -14.94 0.60
N ILE A 69 -3.24 -16.21 1.04
CA ILE A 69 -2.01 -16.86 1.54
C ILE A 69 -0.93 -16.90 0.46
N LYS A 70 -1.26 -17.27 -0.78
CA LYS A 70 -0.30 -17.28 -1.90
C LYS A 70 0.25 -15.88 -2.21
N TYR A 71 -0.62 -14.88 -2.16
CA TYR A 71 -0.20 -13.49 -2.31
C TYR A 71 0.79 -13.11 -1.19
N THR A 72 0.43 -13.38 0.06
CA THR A 72 1.25 -13.09 1.25
C THR A 72 2.61 -13.78 1.20
N GLU A 73 2.65 -15.05 0.80
CA GLU A 73 3.89 -15.79 0.58
C GLU A 73 4.77 -15.09 -0.48
N GLY A 74 4.14 -14.64 -1.56
CA GLY A 74 4.84 -13.96 -2.66
C GLY A 74 5.47 -12.61 -2.29
N ILE A 75 5.00 -11.95 -1.23
CA ILE A 75 5.56 -10.71 -0.68
C ILE A 75 6.37 -10.95 0.60
N GLN A 76 6.59 -12.22 0.97
CA GLN A 76 7.29 -12.62 2.20
C GLN A 76 6.65 -12.04 3.48
N GLY A 77 5.34 -11.87 3.48
CA GLY A 77 4.56 -11.34 4.59
C GLY A 77 4.11 -12.42 5.57
N ALA A 78 3.47 -11.98 6.65
CA ALA A 78 2.77 -12.84 7.62
C ALA A 78 1.28 -12.51 7.63
N ILE A 79 0.42 -13.53 7.59
CA ILE A 79 -1.04 -13.38 7.56
C ILE A 79 -1.68 -13.81 8.87
N PHE A 80 -2.70 -13.04 9.29
CA PHE A 80 -3.55 -13.35 10.43
C PHE A 80 -5.02 -13.17 10.04
N ALA A 81 -5.86 -14.16 10.40
CA ALA A 81 -7.29 -14.01 10.28
C ALA A 81 -7.84 -13.23 11.48
N SER A 82 -8.43 -12.06 11.21
CA SER A 82 -9.09 -11.21 12.21
C SER A 82 -10.60 -11.36 12.09
N GLY A 83 -11.14 -12.37 12.76
CA GLY A 83 -12.56 -12.67 12.68
C GLY A 83 -12.98 -13.48 11.45
N ARG A 84 -14.26 -13.31 11.03
CA ARG A 84 -14.84 -14.18 10.00
C ARG A 84 -14.58 -13.71 8.55
N ARG A 85 -14.27 -12.44 8.35
CA ARG A 85 -14.25 -11.81 7.03
C ARG A 85 -13.06 -10.87 6.81
N GLU A 86 -12.16 -10.81 7.76
CA GLU A 86 -11.01 -9.91 7.73
C GLU A 86 -9.72 -10.71 7.85
N TYR A 87 -8.74 -10.35 7.02
CA TYR A 87 -7.38 -10.86 7.09
C TYR A 87 -6.44 -9.66 7.18
N ILE A 88 -5.44 -9.76 8.04
CA ILE A 88 -4.41 -8.76 8.20
C ILE A 88 -3.09 -9.37 7.77
N VAL A 89 -2.41 -8.72 6.85
CA VAL A 89 -1.10 -9.12 6.34
C VAL A 89 -0.08 -8.09 6.79
N PHE A 90 0.99 -8.57 7.40
CA PHE A 90 2.14 -7.79 7.83
C PHE A 90 3.30 -8.01 6.87
N SER A 91 3.91 -6.93 6.42
CA SER A 91 5.05 -6.94 5.50
C SER A 91 5.93 -5.70 5.72
N ASN A 92 6.69 -5.32 4.74
CA ASN A 92 7.47 -4.08 4.75
C ASN A 92 7.03 -3.15 3.60
N SER A 93 7.37 -1.87 3.74
CA SER A 93 6.99 -0.83 2.79
C SER A 93 7.54 -1.11 1.37
N GLY A 94 8.73 -1.68 1.25
CA GLY A 94 9.31 -2.06 -0.04
C GLY A 94 8.46 -3.08 -0.79
N ALA A 95 7.92 -4.08 -0.07
CA ALA A 95 7.05 -5.09 -0.68
C ALA A 95 5.75 -4.48 -1.24
N VAL A 96 5.18 -3.49 -0.54
CA VAL A 96 3.95 -2.80 -0.95
C VAL A 96 4.19 -1.84 -2.12
N GLN A 97 5.34 -1.16 -2.13
CA GLN A 97 5.69 -0.17 -3.16
C GLN A 97 6.08 -0.84 -4.48
N GLU A 98 6.48 -2.10 -4.46
CA GLU A 98 6.88 -2.81 -5.67
C GLU A 98 5.71 -2.97 -6.63
N GLU A 99 5.83 -2.41 -7.84
CA GLU A 99 4.79 -2.40 -8.87
C GLU A 99 4.29 -3.83 -9.22
N PHE A 100 5.19 -4.79 -9.22
CA PHE A 100 4.86 -6.18 -9.49
C PHE A 100 3.90 -6.76 -8.42
N ASN A 101 4.12 -6.44 -7.15
CA ASN A 101 3.27 -6.88 -6.05
C ASN A 101 1.92 -6.15 -6.07
N GLN A 102 1.90 -4.87 -6.41
CA GLN A 102 0.65 -4.12 -6.60
C GLN A 102 -0.20 -4.72 -7.71
N ARG A 103 0.40 -5.12 -8.83
CA ARG A 103 -0.30 -5.83 -9.91
C ARG A 103 -0.84 -7.19 -9.46
N LYS A 104 -0.10 -7.94 -8.64
CA LYS A 104 -0.59 -9.21 -8.05
C LYS A 104 -1.81 -8.97 -7.16
N LEU A 105 -1.77 -7.92 -6.35
CA LEU A 105 -2.87 -7.55 -5.46
C LEU A 105 -4.14 -7.20 -6.24
N LEU A 106 -4.03 -6.40 -7.30
CA LEU A 106 -5.14 -6.07 -8.20
C LEU A 106 -5.70 -7.32 -8.89
N ASN A 107 -4.83 -8.23 -9.34
CA ASN A 107 -5.25 -9.49 -9.96
C ASN A 107 -5.97 -10.40 -8.95
N LEU A 108 -5.49 -10.45 -7.70
CA LEU A 108 -6.14 -11.17 -6.61
C LEU A 108 -7.57 -10.65 -6.38
N GLN A 109 -7.73 -9.33 -6.25
CA GLN A 109 -9.02 -8.70 -6.05
C GLN A 109 -9.99 -9.03 -7.19
N LYS A 110 -9.53 -8.90 -8.44
CA LYS A 110 -10.31 -9.21 -9.62
C LYS A 110 -10.72 -10.69 -9.68
N LYS A 111 -9.78 -11.59 -9.40
CA LYS A 111 -10.02 -13.04 -9.36
C LYS A 111 -11.10 -13.40 -8.35
N VAL A 112 -10.99 -12.89 -7.12
CA VAL A 112 -11.98 -13.14 -6.06
C VAL A 112 -13.37 -12.66 -6.50
N GLN A 113 -13.47 -11.49 -7.10
CA GLN A 113 -14.73 -10.96 -7.60
C GLN A 113 -15.33 -11.80 -8.73
N GLU A 114 -14.52 -12.25 -9.68
CA GLU A 114 -14.96 -13.00 -10.85
C GLU A 114 -15.38 -14.42 -10.49
N GLU A 115 -14.59 -15.13 -9.69
CA GLU A 115 -14.79 -16.52 -9.35
C GLU A 115 -15.83 -16.73 -8.23
N ASN A 116 -15.79 -15.89 -7.20
CA ASN A 116 -16.60 -16.10 -5.99
C ASN A 116 -17.79 -15.13 -5.90
N LYS A 117 -17.86 -14.09 -6.74
CA LYS A 117 -18.87 -13.01 -6.64
C LYS A 117 -18.88 -12.33 -5.27
N ILE A 118 -17.74 -12.28 -4.63
CA ILE A 118 -17.49 -11.66 -3.33
C ILE A 118 -16.57 -10.49 -3.57
N SER A 119 -16.86 -9.37 -2.93
CA SER A 119 -16.04 -8.17 -3.00
C SER A 119 -14.90 -8.26 -1.99
N LEU A 120 -13.66 -8.07 -2.48
CA LEU A 120 -12.46 -7.99 -1.67
C LEU A 120 -12.01 -6.54 -1.59
N ASN A 121 -12.27 -5.89 -0.46
CA ASN A 121 -11.80 -4.54 -0.20
C ASN A 121 -10.44 -4.60 0.49
N VAL A 122 -9.53 -3.74 0.07
CA VAL A 122 -8.15 -3.73 0.59
C VAL A 122 -7.75 -2.31 0.95
N GLY A 123 -7.22 -2.17 2.16
CA GLY A 123 -6.57 -0.95 2.63
C GLY A 123 -5.12 -1.26 2.96
N ILE A 124 -4.22 -0.41 2.52
CA ILE A 124 -2.78 -0.54 2.72
C ILE A 124 -2.29 0.61 3.57
N GLY A 125 -1.46 0.34 4.56
CA GLY A 125 -0.83 1.37 5.38
C GLY A 125 0.64 1.07 5.62
N THR A 126 1.46 2.11 5.57
CA THR A 126 2.86 2.04 6.01
C THR A 126 3.10 3.00 7.17
N GLY A 127 4.12 2.73 7.96
CA GLY A 127 4.44 3.55 9.12
C GLY A 127 5.77 3.17 9.75
N GLY A 128 6.30 4.03 10.62
CA GLY A 128 7.50 3.77 11.41
C GLY A 128 7.31 2.63 12.44
N THR A 129 6.05 2.31 12.78
CA THR A 129 5.68 1.23 13.68
C THR A 129 4.53 0.40 13.08
N MET A 130 4.38 -0.86 13.54
CA MET A 130 3.25 -1.71 13.13
C MET A 130 1.89 -1.09 13.49
N ASN A 131 1.78 -0.44 14.64
CA ASN A 131 0.55 0.22 15.08
C ASN A 131 0.17 1.37 14.13
N GLU A 132 1.13 2.19 13.75
CA GLU A 132 0.91 3.28 12.80
C GLU A 132 0.50 2.74 11.42
N ALA A 133 1.22 1.73 10.92
CA ALA A 133 0.90 1.06 9.66
C ALA A 133 -0.52 0.47 9.67
N GLU A 134 -0.94 -0.18 10.78
CA GLU A 134 -2.30 -0.72 10.92
C GLU A 134 -3.35 0.39 10.94
N MET A 135 -3.13 1.47 11.66
CA MET A 135 -4.06 2.62 11.67
C MET A 135 -4.22 3.22 10.28
N ASN A 136 -3.12 3.37 9.54
CA ASN A 136 -3.13 3.87 8.17
C ASN A 136 -3.84 2.89 7.23
N ALA A 137 -3.63 1.57 7.38
CA ALA A 137 -4.32 0.55 6.61
C ALA A 137 -5.84 0.56 6.85
N ARG A 138 -6.29 0.75 8.10
CA ARG A 138 -7.72 0.85 8.43
C ARG A 138 -8.36 2.09 7.80
N ARG A 139 -7.68 3.24 7.82
CA ARG A 139 -8.16 4.44 7.14
C ARG A 139 -8.25 4.23 5.62
N ALA A 140 -7.22 3.61 5.02
CA ALA A 140 -7.24 3.28 3.60
C ALA A 140 -8.37 2.31 3.24
N LEU A 141 -8.64 1.32 4.10
CA LEU A 141 -9.77 0.40 3.94
C LEU A 141 -11.12 1.13 3.99
N ASP A 142 -11.28 2.11 4.88
CA ASP A 142 -12.50 2.92 4.95
C ASP A 142 -12.76 3.68 3.65
N PHE A 143 -11.72 4.16 2.97
CA PHE A 143 -11.86 4.75 1.63
C PHE A 143 -12.28 3.71 0.59
N SER A 144 -11.67 2.52 0.61
CA SER A 144 -12.05 1.42 -0.27
C SER A 144 -13.51 1.02 -0.10
N LEU A 145 -13.98 0.91 1.14
CA LEU A 145 -15.37 0.54 1.47
C LEU A 145 -16.40 1.57 1.06
N LYS A 146 -16.05 2.87 1.14
CA LYS A 146 -16.92 3.96 0.71
C LYS A 146 -16.97 4.13 -0.81
N ASN A 147 -16.00 3.56 -1.52
CA ASN A 147 -15.91 3.64 -2.96
C ASN A 147 -16.68 2.49 -3.62
N ALA A 148 -17.72 2.81 -4.38
CA ALA A 148 -18.53 1.81 -5.10
C ALA A 148 -17.74 0.96 -6.10
N LYS A 149 -16.55 1.40 -6.52
CA LYS A 149 -15.65 0.67 -7.43
C LYS A 149 -14.68 -0.26 -6.73
N GLN A 150 -14.70 -0.30 -5.39
CA GLN A 150 -13.81 -1.15 -4.57
C GLN A 150 -12.31 -0.90 -4.89
N GLU A 151 -11.95 0.33 -5.11
CA GLU A 151 -10.58 0.73 -5.42
C GLU A 151 -9.67 0.57 -4.20
N ILE A 152 -8.43 0.16 -4.44
CA ILE A 152 -7.42 -0.02 -3.40
C ILE A 152 -6.71 1.30 -3.15
N PHE A 153 -6.62 1.69 -1.89
CA PHE A 153 -5.90 2.88 -1.45
C PHE A 153 -4.76 2.50 -0.50
N TRP A 154 -3.74 3.33 -0.48
CA TRP A 154 -2.60 3.24 0.41
C TRP A 154 -2.38 4.57 1.12
N ILE A 155 -2.13 4.52 2.43
CA ILE A 155 -1.74 5.67 3.25
C ILE A 155 -0.33 5.42 3.78
N ASP A 156 0.58 6.35 3.51
CA ASP A 156 1.97 6.25 3.91
C ASP A 156 2.24 6.80 5.33
N ALA A 157 3.48 6.66 5.81
CA ALA A 157 3.92 7.20 7.09
C ALA A 157 3.80 8.74 7.18
N GLY A 158 3.83 9.44 6.05
CA GLY A 158 3.62 10.89 5.95
C GLY A 158 2.15 11.30 5.96
N GLN A 159 1.22 10.36 6.20
CA GLN A 159 -0.23 10.56 6.13
C GLN A 159 -0.70 11.02 4.73
N THR A 160 0.03 10.66 3.69
CA THR A 160 -0.38 10.90 2.31
C THR A 160 -1.19 9.73 1.81
N GLN A 161 -2.35 10.02 1.23
CA GLN A 161 -3.17 9.02 0.57
C GLN A 161 -2.75 8.88 -0.89
N HIS A 162 -2.40 7.67 -1.27
CA HIS A 162 -2.07 7.28 -2.63
C HIS A 162 -3.18 6.41 -3.21
N GLY A 163 -3.46 6.56 -4.48
CA GLY A 163 -4.44 5.72 -5.16
C GLY A 163 -5.49 6.49 -5.95
N PRO A 164 -6.41 5.78 -6.56
CA PRO A 164 -6.54 4.31 -6.51
C PRO A 164 -5.43 3.58 -7.27
N LEU A 165 -4.96 2.46 -6.73
CA LEU A 165 -3.90 1.66 -7.36
C LEU A 165 -4.33 1.16 -8.76
N GLY A 166 -3.36 1.05 -9.65
CA GLY A 166 -3.58 0.51 -11.01
C GLY A 166 -4.20 1.48 -12.00
N LYS A 167 -4.36 2.77 -11.67
CA LYS A 167 -4.76 3.82 -12.62
C LYS A 167 -3.55 4.64 -13.07
N GLU A 168 -3.59 5.13 -14.32
CA GLU A 168 -2.52 5.97 -14.88
C GLU A 168 -2.36 7.30 -14.13
N ILE A 169 -3.46 7.82 -13.55
CA ILE A 169 -3.46 9.02 -12.72
C ILE A 169 -3.68 8.58 -11.28
N GLN A 170 -2.62 8.52 -10.51
CA GLN A 170 -2.68 8.38 -9.06
C GLN A 170 -2.85 9.79 -8.45
N LEU A 171 -3.88 9.95 -7.62
CA LEU A 171 -4.09 11.17 -6.88
C LEU A 171 -3.45 11.03 -5.51
N GLU A 172 -2.59 11.96 -5.16
CA GLU A 172 -1.97 12.04 -3.83
C GLU A 172 -2.65 13.16 -3.04
N TYR A 173 -3.18 12.82 -1.87
CA TYR A 173 -3.80 13.78 -0.96
C TYR A 173 -3.14 13.71 0.40
N GLN A 174 -2.74 14.86 0.93
CA GLN A 174 -2.35 14.97 2.32
C GLN A 174 -3.60 14.94 3.21
N LEU A 175 -3.64 14.03 4.17
CA LEU A 175 -4.75 13.87 5.11
C LEU A 175 -4.67 14.87 6.27
N ILE A 176 -3.52 15.53 6.43
CA ILE A 176 -3.31 16.57 7.43
C ILE A 176 -3.45 17.92 6.73
N SER A 177 -4.40 18.72 7.18
CA SER A 177 -4.53 20.10 6.69
C SER A 177 -3.29 20.90 7.07
N SER A 178 -2.71 21.61 6.12
CA SER A 178 -1.66 22.61 6.37
C SER A 178 -2.20 23.91 6.99
N ASP A 179 -3.53 24.02 7.17
CA ASP A 179 -4.16 25.17 7.82
C ASP A 179 -4.03 25.04 9.36
N PRO A 180 -3.29 25.95 10.02
CA PRO A 180 -3.08 25.90 11.48
C PRO A 180 -4.37 25.92 12.31
N LYS A 181 -5.46 26.50 11.78
CA LYS A 181 -6.78 26.52 12.45
C LYS A 181 -7.47 25.16 12.47
N LEU A 182 -7.25 24.32 11.44
CA LEU A 182 -7.81 22.97 11.37
C LEU A 182 -7.00 21.96 12.17
N GLN A 183 -5.69 22.16 12.31
CA GLN A 183 -4.85 21.34 13.20
C GLN A 183 -5.25 21.52 14.67
N GLU A 184 -5.54 22.74 15.10
CA GLU A 184 -5.95 23.03 16.48
C GLU A 184 -7.30 22.41 16.88
N ILE A 185 -8.17 22.13 15.90
CA ILE A 185 -9.46 21.43 16.12
C ILE A 185 -9.25 19.93 16.25
N SER A 186 -8.31 19.34 15.49
CA SER A 186 -8.06 17.90 15.51
C SER A 186 -7.34 17.43 16.79
N GLU A 187 -6.59 18.29 17.46
CA GLU A 187 -5.91 18.00 18.72
C GLU A 187 -6.82 18.13 19.97
N LYS A 188 -8.02 18.71 19.81
CA LYS A 188 -8.97 18.93 20.92
C LYS A 188 -10.15 17.95 20.92
N THR A 189 -10.16 16.96 20.02
CA THR A 189 -11.18 15.90 19.93
C THR A 189 -10.62 14.56 20.25
#